data_4a923dc5a9b0576c87c553bfd42ebdb8
#
_entry.id   4a923dc5a9b0576c87c553bfd42ebdb8
#
_cell.length_a   1.000
_cell.length_b   1.000
_cell.length_c   1.000
_cell.angle_alpha   90.00
_cell.angle_beta   90.00
_cell.angle_gamma   90.00
#
_symmetry.space_group_name_H-M   'P 1'
#
loop_
_entity.id
_entity.type
_entity.pdbx_description
1 polymer ?
#
loop_
_entity_poly.entity_id
_entity_poly.type
_entity_poly.pdbx_seq_one_letter_code
_entity_poly.pdbx_strand_id
1 'polypeptide(L)'
;MYAILYQTIAKTQPASRLALICLLLIGVPALGGCGMELPAPPPDLFHKFNSIKTGLGPADLLSVDLNLDGHVDLVSANTLENSLTILLGKGDGVFKEPRTFKVAAEPTTLATGDVNGDGIPDLLTNARGAEQFTVLLGYGNGSFRKLPGVRTGKVPLAIIPGDFNGDGKLDAAVTLTFDKMEIFLGTGDGTFKKGDSYSTGSRSFSGITGDFDRDGNADIALAASSSNSSAIRLFEGNGDGTFSNPLAIAKNLVPLALIKQDMNSDGLPDLIFTSAQGDNMYLMIARGDGTFDKEIAFAGGGGPIALTAGHFNSDDQVDIAVANSRSSNFSLIVRKADGSFHY
;
A
#
# COMPACT_ATOMS: atom_id res chain seq x y z
N MET A 1 -6.64 15.12 -0.48
CA MET A 1 -7.55 15.01 0.68
C MET A 1 -6.81 14.62 1.95
N TYR A 2 -5.97 13.60 1.94
CA TYR A 2 -5.12 13.22 3.08
C TYR A 2 -4.26 14.36 3.63
N ALA A 3 -3.59 15.12 2.78
CA ALA A 3 -2.77 16.26 3.23
C ALA A 3 -3.61 17.45 3.74
N ILE A 4 -4.82 17.65 3.24
CA ILE A 4 -5.73 18.70 3.71
C ILE A 4 -6.39 18.28 5.03
N LEU A 5 -6.77 17.01 5.16
CA LEU A 5 -7.25 16.47 6.43
C LEU A 5 -6.16 16.50 7.51
N TYR A 6 -4.91 16.19 7.14
CA TYR A 6 -3.76 16.27 8.02
C TYR A 6 -3.49 17.70 8.52
N GLN A 7 -3.54 18.69 7.62
CA GLN A 7 -3.36 20.09 8.00
C GLN A 7 -4.53 20.65 8.83
N THR A 8 -5.76 20.22 8.56
CA THR A 8 -6.95 20.67 9.29
C THR A 8 -7.04 20.01 10.67
N ILE A 9 -6.71 18.72 10.78
CA ILE A 9 -6.73 17.99 12.05
C ILE A 9 -5.54 18.38 12.93
N ALA A 10 -4.35 18.61 12.36
CA ALA A 10 -3.17 19.07 13.12
C ALA A 10 -3.32 20.47 13.71
N LYS A 11 -4.19 21.31 13.15
CA LYS A 11 -4.47 22.66 13.71
C LYS A 11 -5.49 22.68 14.83
N THR A 12 -6.28 21.62 15.03
CA THR A 12 -7.43 21.65 15.94
C THR A 12 -7.39 20.62 17.07
N GLN A 13 -6.43 19.69 17.09
CA GLN A 13 -6.38 18.62 18.11
C GLN A 13 -4.94 18.28 18.52
N PRO A 14 -4.67 17.95 19.80
CA PRO A 14 -3.35 17.52 20.23
C PRO A 14 -2.97 16.16 19.65
N ALA A 15 -1.66 15.97 19.42
CA ALA A 15 -1.00 14.87 18.70
C ALA A 15 -1.39 13.43 19.11
N SER A 16 -2.07 13.24 20.25
CA SER A 16 -2.48 11.93 20.77
C SER A 16 -3.61 11.24 20.01
N ARG A 17 -4.31 11.96 19.09
CA ARG A 17 -5.42 11.35 18.31
C ARG A 17 -5.06 10.94 16.87
N LEU A 18 -3.91 11.35 16.35
CA LEU A 18 -3.46 10.96 15.01
C LEU A 18 -2.82 9.56 14.96
N ALA A 19 -2.25 9.13 16.08
CA ALA A 19 -1.72 7.76 16.22
C ALA A 19 -2.79 6.65 16.09
N LEU A 20 -4.07 7.02 16.11
CA LEU A 20 -5.19 6.07 16.12
C LEU A 20 -5.59 5.58 14.72
N ILE A 21 -5.15 6.24 13.65
CA ILE A 21 -5.63 5.93 12.28
C ILE A 21 -4.90 4.74 11.65
N CYS A 22 -3.64 4.53 11.99
CA CYS A 22 -2.88 3.34 11.53
C CYS A 22 -2.84 2.20 12.56
N LEU A 23 -3.22 2.44 13.82
CA LEU A 23 -3.23 1.42 14.88
C LEU A 23 -4.61 0.79 15.14
N LEU A 24 -5.66 1.18 14.42
CA LEU A 24 -7.03 0.66 14.58
C LEU A 24 -7.27 -0.73 13.98
N LEU A 25 -6.22 -1.44 13.65
CA LEU A 25 -6.32 -2.90 13.48
C LEU A 25 -6.45 -3.66 14.81
N ILE A 26 -6.44 -2.97 15.97
CA ILE A 26 -6.46 -3.64 17.28
C ILE A 26 -7.38 -2.90 18.28
N GLY A 27 -8.62 -3.30 18.34
CA GLY A 27 -9.55 -3.34 19.49
C GLY A 27 -9.84 -2.08 20.31
N VAL A 28 -11.09 -1.54 20.21
CA VAL A 28 -11.74 -0.72 21.25
C VAL A 28 -13.11 -1.33 21.57
N PRO A 29 -13.49 -1.46 22.86
CA PRO A 29 -14.79 -2.03 23.24
C PRO A 29 -15.95 -1.08 22.87
N ALA A 30 -17.01 -1.67 22.34
CA ALA A 30 -18.23 -1.00 21.93
C ALA A 30 -18.98 -0.41 23.14
N LEU A 31 -19.33 0.89 23.06
CA LEU A 31 -20.42 1.47 23.84
C LEU A 31 -21.68 1.46 23.00
N GLY A 32 -22.72 0.85 23.56
CA GLY A 32 -23.89 0.40 22.88
C GLY A 32 -24.81 1.46 22.29
N GLY A 33 -25.60 1.02 21.32
CA GLY A 33 -26.79 1.69 20.85
C GLY A 33 -27.29 1.20 19.51
N CYS A 34 -28.35 0.44 19.54
CA CYS A 34 -29.27 0.03 18.47
C CYS A 34 -28.97 -1.32 17.78
N GLY A 35 -29.81 -2.30 18.15
CA GLY A 35 -29.71 -3.68 17.76
C GLY A 35 -29.86 -3.98 16.28
N MET A 36 -28.74 -4.31 15.68
CA MET A 36 -28.62 -5.38 14.71
C MET A 36 -27.51 -6.28 15.24
N GLU A 37 -27.87 -7.47 15.73
CA GLU A 37 -26.92 -8.51 16.02
C GLU A 37 -26.24 -8.90 14.70
N LEU A 38 -25.02 -8.42 14.52
CA LEU A 38 -24.13 -9.00 13.52
C LEU A 38 -23.88 -10.47 13.94
N PRO A 39 -23.89 -11.42 13.02
CA PRO A 39 -23.50 -12.78 13.35
C PRO A 39 -22.13 -12.71 14.03
N ALA A 40 -22.02 -13.37 15.20
CA ALA A 40 -20.76 -13.44 15.93
C ALA A 40 -19.66 -13.92 14.96
N PRO A 41 -18.49 -13.28 14.94
CA PRO A 41 -17.37 -13.77 14.16
C PRO A 41 -17.06 -15.20 14.59
N PRO A 42 -16.60 -16.06 13.68
CA PRO A 42 -16.22 -17.42 14.05
C PRO A 42 -15.26 -17.36 15.24
N PRO A 43 -15.44 -18.23 16.26
CA PRO A 43 -14.86 -18.06 17.59
C PRO A 43 -13.33 -18.07 17.67
N ASP A 44 -12.64 -18.34 16.56
CA ASP A 44 -11.19 -18.58 16.56
C ASP A 44 -10.37 -17.58 15.70
N LEU A 45 -11.01 -16.56 15.11
CA LEU A 45 -10.29 -15.72 14.16
C LEU A 45 -9.31 -14.71 14.79
N PHE A 46 -9.53 -14.24 16.03
CA PHE A 46 -8.64 -13.30 16.72
C PHE A 46 -8.71 -13.46 18.24
N HIS A 47 -7.87 -14.33 18.79
CA HIS A 47 -7.93 -14.69 20.23
C HIS A 47 -7.16 -13.78 21.18
N LYS A 48 -6.22 -12.97 20.73
CA LYS A 48 -5.41 -12.14 21.63
C LYS A 48 -4.79 -10.95 20.93
N PHE A 49 -5.08 -9.74 21.39
CA PHE A 49 -4.42 -8.54 20.91
C PHE A 49 -3.30 -8.14 21.86
N ASN A 50 -2.07 -8.17 21.37
CA ASN A 50 -0.96 -7.51 22.03
C ASN A 50 -0.67 -6.22 21.25
N SER A 51 -0.82 -5.05 21.89
CA SER A 51 -0.34 -3.83 21.30
C SER A 51 1.19 -3.81 21.33
N ILE A 52 1.81 -3.60 20.18
CA ILE A 52 3.26 -3.49 20.07
C ILE A 52 3.60 -2.03 19.83
N LYS A 53 4.55 -1.51 20.60
CA LYS A 53 4.99 -0.12 20.43
C LYS A 53 5.79 0.05 19.15
N THR A 54 5.43 1.05 18.36
CA THR A 54 6.21 1.57 17.25
C THR A 54 6.79 2.94 17.60
N GLY A 55 7.45 3.61 16.66
CA GLY A 55 7.78 5.03 16.80
C GLY A 55 6.55 5.94 16.72
N LEU A 56 6.75 7.24 16.90
CA LEU A 56 5.66 8.23 16.90
C LEU A 56 5.15 8.51 15.48
N GLY A 57 3.82 8.56 15.35
CA GLY A 57 3.15 8.87 14.11
C GLY A 57 3.33 7.79 13.03
N PRO A 58 3.00 6.52 13.30
CA PRO A 58 3.04 5.49 12.27
C PRO A 58 2.06 5.87 11.13
N ALA A 59 2.57 5.88 9.90
CA ALA A 59 1.83 6.29 8.70
C ALA A 59 1.62 5.15 7.72
N ASP A 60 2.50 4.15 7.74
CA ASP A 60 2.43 2.98 6.87
C ASP A 60 2.93 1.74 7.58
N LEU A 61 2.45 0.58 7.14
CA LEU A 61 2.80 -0.74 7.67
C LEU A 61 3.03 -1.70 6.49
N LEU A 62 4.20 -2.32 6.48
CA LEU A 62 4.59 -3.33 5.51
C LEU A 62 4.80 -4.67 6.20
N SER A 63 4.35 -5.75 5.58
CA SER A 63 4.59 -7.14 5.99
C SER A 63 5.49 -7.83 4.98
N VAL A 64 6.59 -8.43 5.44
CA VAL A 64 7.60 -9.09 4.59
C VAL A 64 8.50 -9.96 5.46
N ASP A 65 9.03 -11.06 4.96
CA ASP A 65 10.06 -11.86 5.62
C ASP A 65 11.44 -11.24 5.34
N LEU A 66 11.92 -10.39 6.26
CA LEU A 66 13.17 -9.62 6.12
C LEU A 66 14.43 -10.42 6.45
N ASN A 67 14.27 -11.54 7.14
CA ASN A 67 15.39 -12.32 7.62
C ASN A 67 15.44 -13.73 7.02
N LEU A 68 14.51 -14.03 6.09
CA LEU A 68 14.40 -15.28 5.35
C LEU A 68 14.25 -16.51 6.27
N ASP A 69 13.56 -16.33 7.43
CA ASP A 69 13.30 -17.43 8.36
C ASP A 69 11.92 -18.10 8.13
N GLY A 70 11.19 -17.67 7.10
CA GLY A 70 9.86 -18.16 6.74
C GLY A 70 8.72 -17.57 7.56
N HIS A 71 9.00 -16.59 8.42
CA HIS A 71 8.00 -15.88 9.21
C HIS A 71 7.85 -14.44 8.76
N VAL A 72 6.62 -13.97 8.75
CA VAL A 72 6.33 -12.59 8.36
C VAL A 72 6.79 -11.64 9.45
N ASP A 73 7.59 -10.65 9.03
CA ASP A 73 8.03 -9.52 9.83
C ASP A 73 7.16 -8.30 9.53
N LEU A 74 7.20 -7.29 10.39
CA LEU A 74 6.47 -6.03 10.20
C LEU A 74 7.43 -4.84 10.21
N VAL A 75 7.16 -3.89 9.33
CA VAL A 75 7.87 -2.61 9.24
C VAL A 75 6.87 -1.47 9.35
N SER A 76 7.07 -0.53 10.27
CA SER A 76 6.27 0.69 10.31
C SER A 76 7.09 1.92 9.96
N ALA A 77 6.52 2.83 9.13
CA ALA A 77 7.08 4.14 8.87
C ALA A 77 6.55 5.14 9.92
N ASN A 78 7.45 5.74 10.70
CA ASN A 78 7.11 6.62 11.81
C ASN A 78 7.41 8.08 11.43
N THR A 79 6.42 8.77 10.91
CA THR A 79 6.56 10.11 10.33
C THR A 79 7.11 11.15 11.32
N LEU A 80 6.60 11.15 12.55
CA LEU A 80 6.98 12.15 13.56
C LEU A 80 8.35 11.92 14.20
N GLU A 81 8.90 10.70 14.07
CA GLU A 81 10.24 10.37 14.59
C GLU A 81 11.30 10.24 13.51
N ASN A 82 10.94 10.37 12.22
CA ASN A 82 11.84 10.16 11.10
C ASN A 82 12.55 8.79 11.19
N SER A 83 11.78 7.76 11.43
CA SER A 83 12.30 6.40 11.67
C SER A 83 11.42 5.31 11.07
N LEU A 84 12.02 4.12 10.90
CA LEU A 84 11.29 2.87 10.70
C LEU A 84 11.42 2.02 11.96
N THR A 85 10.34 1.31 12.32
CA THR A 85 10.41 0.25 13.35
C THR A 85 10.27 -1.10 12.66
N ILE A 86 11.21 -2.00 12.95
CA ILE A 86 11.24 -3.37 12.45
C ILE A 86 10.85 -4.32 13.59
N LEU A 87 9.92 -5.20 13.33
CA LEU A 87 9.44 -6.24 14.24
C LEU A 87 9.65 -7.59 13.57
N LEU A 88 10.63 -8.37 14.01
CA LEU A 88 10.86 -9.71 13.48
C LEU A 88 9.88 -10.71 14.08
N GLY A 89 9.15 -11.40 13.21
CA GLY A 89 8.17 -12.42 13.57
C GLY A 89 8.81 -13.70 14.13
N LYS A 90 8.00 -14.49 14.83
CA LYS A 90 8.35 -15.84 15.32
C LYS A 90 7.40 -16.91 14.78
N GLY A 91 6.45 -16.53 13.91
CA GLY A 91 5.51 -17.44 13.27
C GLY A 91 4.24 -17.77 14.08
N ASP A 92 4.13 -17.29 15.30
CA ASP A 92 3.01 -17.57 16.23
C ASP A 92 2.23 -16.30 16.64
N GLY A 93 2.38 -15.22 15.86
CA GLY A 93 1.84 -13.90 16.20
C GLY A 93 2.64 -13.16 17.27
N VAL A 94 3.78 -13.70 17.68
CA VAL A 94 4.73 -13.06 18.60
C VAL A 94 5.89 -12.46 17.78
N PHE A 95 6.39 -11.32 18.23
CA PHE A 95 7.52 -10.63 17.61
C PHE A 95 8.69 -10.53 18.57
N LYS A 96 9.90 -10.40 18.02
CA LYS A 96 11.11 -10.03 18.77
C LYS A 96 11.03 -8.55 19.19
N GLU A 97 11.97 -8.12 20.05
CA GLU A 97 12.04 -6.72 20.47
C GLU A 97 12.16 -5.77 19.26
N PRO A 98 11.43 -4.64 19.26
CA PRO A 98 11.44 -3.68 18.17
C PRO A 98 12.84 -3.10 17.93
N ARG A 99 13.21 -2.97 16.67
CA ARG A 99 14.43 -2.27 16.24
C ARG A 99 14.07 -1.00 15.49
N THR A 100 14.72 0.11 15.83
CA THR A 100 14.44 1.40 15.20
C THR A 100 15.61 1.84 14.32
N PHE A 101 15.30 2.25 13.08
CA PHE A 101 16.25 2.79 12.11
C PHE A 101 15.88 4.22 11.74
N LYS A 102 16.85 5.15 11.87
CA LYS A 102 16.65 6.55 11.45
C LYS A 102 16.74 6.66 9.93
N VAL A 103 15.74 7.31 9.35
CA VAL A 103 15.64 7.60 7.91
C VAL A 103 15.61 9.11 7.67
N ALA A 104 15.37 9.54 6.43
CA ALA A 104 15.18 10.94 6.13
C ALA A 104 13.80 11.44 6.59
N ALA A 105 13.61 12.76 6.61
CA ALA A 105 12.46 13.41 7.25
C ALA A 105 11.10 13.02 6.66
N GLU A 106 10.14 12.77 7.53
CA GLU A 106 8.74 12.49 7.24
C GLU A 106 8.51 11.27 6.32
N PRO A 107 8.94 10.04 6.71
CA PRO A 107 8.59 8.82 6.00
C PRO A 107 7.09 8.57 6.12
N THR A 108 6.40 8.31 5.00
CA THR A 108 4.94 8.07 4.97
C THR A 108 4.53 6.87 4.14
N THR A 109 5.44 6.27 3.39
CA THR A 109 5.18 5.05 2.61
C THR A 109 6.37 4.12 2.66
N LEU A 110 6.10 2.84 2.55
CA LEU A 110 7.06 1.75 2.52
C LEU A 110 6.90 0.94 1.23
N ALA A 111 8.01 0.48 0.70
CA ALA A 111 8.05 -0.52 -0.33
C ALA A 111 9.21 -1.49 -0.04
N THR A 112 9.15 -2.68 -0.61
CA THR A 112 10.19 -3.69 -0.49
C THR A 112 10.51 -4.32 -1.83
N GLY A 113 11.72 -4.83 -1.94
CA GLY A 113 12.21 -5.61 -3.07
C GLY A 113 13.72 -5.75 -2.98
N ASP A 114 14.28 -6.61 -3.79
CA ASP A 114 15.72 -6.80 -3.88
C ASP A 114 16.31 -5.78 -4.87
N VAL A 115 16.86 -4.67 -4.36
CA VAL A 115 17.39 -3.58 -5.20
C VAL A 115 18.85 -3.75 -5.57
N ASN A 116 19.53 -4.75 -4.96
CA ASN A 116 20.96 -5.00 -5.21
C ASN A 116 21.26 -6.39 -5.81
N GLY A 117 20.24 -7.24 -6.00
CA GLY A 117 20.35 -8.55 -6.61
C GLY A 117 20.98 -9.63 -5.69
N ASP A 118 20.94 -9.44 -4.37
CA ASP A 118 21.51 -10.39 -3.41
C ASP A 118 20.50 -11.41 -2.86
N GLY A 119 19.24 -11.33 -3.28
CA GLY A 119 18.16 -12.22 -2.86
C GLY A 119 17.59 -11.89 -1.48
N ILE A 120 18.00 -10.79 -0.86
CA ILE A 120 17.55 -10.36 0.47
C ILE A 120 16.58 -9.17 0.27
N PRO A 121 15.42 -9.15 0.95
CA PRO A 121 14.53 -8.02 0.87
C PRO A 121 15.14 -6.73 1.43
N ASP A 122 15.14 -5.69 0.59
CA ASP A 122 15.51 -4.33 0.94
C ASP A 122 14.26 -3.49 1.22
N LEU A 123 14.44 -2.32 1.81
CA LEU A 123 13.35 -1.38 2.09
C LEU A 123 13.57 -0.06 1.36
N LEU A 124 12.49 0.44 0.78
CA LEU A 124 12.41 1.80 0.25
C LEU A 124 11.38 2.59 1.05
N THR A 125 11.70 3.83 1.37
CA THR A 125 10.74 4.74 2.02
C THR A 125 10.88 6.14 1.47
N ASN A 126 9.74 6.81 1.24
CA ASN A 126 9.77 8.22 0.86
C ASN A 126 10.23 9.10 2.04
N ALA A 127 10.70 10.29 1.73
CA ALA A 127 11.07 11.29 2.70
C ALA A 127 10.50 12.65 2.26
N ARG A 128 9.26 12.90 2.67
CA ARG A 128 8.49 14.06 2.22
C ARG A 128 9.17 15.38 2.60
N GLY A 129 9.74 15.46 3.81
CA GLY A 129 10.45 16.63 4.28
C GLY A 129 11.82 16.86 3.65
N ALA A 130 12.32 15.94 2.82
CA ALA A 130 13.66 16.01 2.21
C ALA A 130 13.67 15.89 0.68
N GLU A 131 12.51 15.84 0.02
CA GLU A 131 12.36 15.67 -1.45
C GLU A 131 13.23 14.53 -2.00
N GLN A 132 13.20 13.38 -1.34
CA GLN A 132 13.97 12.19 -1.73
C GLN A 132 13.26 10.92 -1.28
N PHE A 133 13.72 9.78 -1.74
CA PHE A 133 13.45 8.50 -1.10
C PHE A 133 14.75 7.90 -0.55
N THR A 134 14.60 7.03 0.45
CA THR A 134 15.71 6.38 1.13
C THR A 134 15.67 4.89 0.80
N VAL A 135 16.84 4.33 0.51
CA VAL A 135 17.06 2.88 0.33
C VAL A 135 17.81 2.36 1.55
N LEU A 136 17.34 1.23 2.08
CA LEU A 136 17.98 0.49 3.16
C LEU A 136 18.24 -0.93 2.67
N LEU A 137 19.50 -1.29 2.43
CA LEU A 137 19.88 -2.63 2.02
C LEU A 137 19.85 -3.59 3.20
N GLY A 138 19.13 -4.69 3.06
CA GLY A 138 19.00 -5.74 4.04
C GLY A 138 20.29 -6.57 4.20
N TYR A 139 20.49 -7.11 5.40
CA TYR A 139 21.55 -8.09 5.67
C TYR A 139 20.99 -9.50 5.93
N GLY A 140 19.70 -9.74 5.68
CA GLY A 140 19.06 -11.03 5.93
C GLY A 140 18.94 -11.40 7.42
N ASN A 141 19.05 -10.44 8.32
CA ASN A 141 18.94 -10.64 9.77
C ASN A 141 18.10 -9.57 10.47
N GLY A 142 17.33 -8.80 9.70
CA GLY A 142 16.52 -7.67 10.17
C GLY A 142 17.34 -6.43 10.54
N SER A 143 18.60 -6.34 10.10
CA SER A 143 19.40 -5.10 10.12
C SER A 143 19.63 -4.61 8.70
N PHE A 144 19.95 -3.30 8.58
CA PHE A 144 19.99 -2.62 7.29
C PHE A 144 21.15 -1.65 7.19
N ARG A 145 21.65 -1.48 5.96
CA ARG A 145 22.56 -0.39 5.59
C ARG A 145 21.83 0.69 4.82
N LYS A 146 21.73 1.87 5.39
CA LYS A 146 21.14 3.02 4.70
C LYS A 146 22.09 3.54 3.62
N LEU A 147 21.57 3.72 2.41
CA LEU A 147 22.27 4.37 1.31
C LEU A 147 22.03 5.90 1.30
N PRO A 148 22.83 6.66 0.52
CA PRO A 148 22.51 8.06 0.23
C PRO A 148 21.12 8.18 -0.35
N GLY A 149 20.37 9.24 0.03
CA GLY A 149 19.01 9.45 -0.47
C GLY A 149 18.99 9.74 -1.97
N VAL A 150 18.01 9.17 -2.66
CA VAL A 150 17.76 9.41 -4.08
C VAL A 150 16.85 10.63 -4.22
N ARG A 151 17.34 11.69 -4.84
CA ARG A 151 16.59 12.95 -4.98
C ARG A 151 15.47 12.82 -5.99
N THR A 152 14.29 13.28 -5.58
CA THR A 152 13.10 13.44 -6.44
C THR A 152 12.95 14.91 -6.86
N GLY A 153 12.17 15.16 -7.92
CA GLY A 153 11.95 16.52 -8.39
C GLY A 153 11.06 17.37 -7.46
N LYS A 154 10.31 16.74 -6.59
CA LYS A 154 9.37 17.34 -5.63
C LYS A 154 9.12 16.37 -4.48
N VAL A 155 8.23 16.75 -3.58
CA VAL A 155 7.82 15.94 -2.43
C VAL A 155 7.22 14.61 -2.90
N PRO A 156 7.86 13.47 -2.56
CA PRO A 156 7.36 12.15 -2.92
C PRO A 156 6.13 11.76 -2.09
N LEU A 157 5.17 11.09 -2.72
CA LEU A 157 3.91 10.65 -2.11
C LEU A 157 3.84 9.13 -1.96
N ALA A 158 4.16 8.38 -3.03
CA ALA A 158 4.24 6.92 -3.01
C ALA A 158 5.45 6.43 -3.79
N ILE A 159 5.92 5.22 -3.46
CA ILE A 159 6.96 4.49 -4.19
C ILE A 159 6.36 3.18 -4.68
N ILE A 160 6.46 2.92 -5.96
CA ILE A 160 5.92 1.74 -6.62
C ILE A 160 7.10 1.00 -7.26
N PRO A 161 7.52 -0.14 -6.67
CA PRO A 161 8.62 -0.93 -7.22
C PRO A 161 8.16 -1.79 -8.41
N GLY A 162 9.07 -2.04 -9.35
CA GLY A 162 8.86 -2.92 -10.50
C GLY A 162 10.12 -2.99 -11.36
N ASP A 163 10.22 -3.96 -12.24
CA ASP A 163 11.20 -3.98 -13.33
C ASP A 163 10.52 -3.40 -14.57
N PHE A 164 10.80 -2.14 -14.87
CA PHE A 164 10.09 -1.40 -15.94
C PHE A 164 10.83 -1.45 -17.28
N ASN A 165 12.08 -1.92 -17.27
CA ASN A 165 12.90 -1.98 -18.49
C ASN A 165 13.32 -3.41 -18.87
N GLY A 166 12.83 -4.43 -18.15
CA GLY A 166 13.08 -5.84 -18.42
C GLY A 166 14.54 -6.28 -18.20
N ASP A 167 15.34 -5.51 -17.42
CA ASP A 167 16.74 -5.83 -17.18
C ASP A 167 16.98 -6.73 -15.95
N GLY A 168 15.90 -7.14 -15.29
CA GLY A 168 15.90 -8.00 -14.09
C GLY A 168 16.31 -7.28 -12.81
N LYS A 169 16.43 -5.95 -12.82
CA LYS A 169 16.71 -5.14 -11.63
C LYS A 169 15.48 -4.39 -11.19
N LEU A 170 15.40 -4.12 -9.90
CA LEU A 170 14.26 -3.39 -9.34
C LEU A 170 14.39 -1.90 -9.62
N ASP A 171 13.41 -1.36 -10.35
CA ASP A 171 13.19 0.05 -10.59
C ASP A 171 12.17 0.61 -9.59
N ALA A 172 11.98 1.92 -9.58
CA ALA A 172 10.98 2.60 -8.77
C ALA A 172 10.24 3.67 -9.56
N ALA A 173 8.91 3.62 -9.57
CA ALA A 173 8.09 4.74 -9.96
C ALA A 173 7.71 5.52 -8.70
N VAL A 174 7.96 6.82 -8.68
CA VAL A 174 7.72 7.67 -7.52
C VAL A 174 6.71 8.74 -7.88
N THR A 175 5.53 8.68 -7.23
CA THR A 175 4.53 9.74 -7.41
C THR A 175 4.90 10.95 -6.56
N LEU A 176 4.65 12.13 -7.09
CA LEU A 176 5.05 13.39 -6.49
C LEU A 176 3.85 14.33 -6.31
N THR A 177 4.03 15.35 -5.50
CA THR A 177 3.13 16.50 -5.52
C THR A 177 3.12 17.16 -6.91
N PHE A 178 2.04 17.88 -7.24
CA PHE A 178 1.82 18.54 -8.55
C PHE A 178 1.62 17.55 -9.71
N ASP A 179 0.90 16.46 -9.43
CA ASP A 179 0.36 15.55 -10.44
C ASP A 179 1.42 14.93 -11.36
N LYS A 180 2.54 14.53 -10.77
CA LYS A 180 3.67 13.92 -11.45
C LYS A 180 4.02 12.54 -10.91
N MET A 181 4.55 11.71 -11.79
CA MET A 181 5.28 10.48 -11.48
C MET A 181 6.66 10.58 -12.15
N GLU A 182 7.72 10.19 -11.45
CA GLU A 182 9.08 10.07 -11.98
C GLU A 182 9.52 8.61 -11.91
N ILE A 183 10.18 8.14 -12.97
CA ILE A 183 10.75 6.80 -13.04
C ILE A 183 12.22 6.87 -12.62
N PHE A 184 12.65 5.88 -11.85
CA PHE A 184 14.02 5.69 -11.40
C PHE A 184 14.45 4.27 -11.73
N LEU A 185 15.36 4.12 -12.69
CA LEU A 185 15.87 2.83 -13.14
C LEU A 185 16.98 2.34 -12.21
N GLY A 186 16.83 1.15 -11.67
CA GLY A 186 17.79 0.53 -10.78
C GLY A 186 19.07 0.13 -11.50
N THR A 187 20.20 0.26 -10.83
CA THR A 187 21.50 -0.15 -11.37
C THR A 187 21.93 -1.53 -10.87
N GLY A 188 21.15 -2.14 -9.97
CA GLY A 188 21.43 -3.45 -9.38
C GLY A 188 22.45 -3.43 -8.25
N ASP A 189 22.77 -2.27 -7.69
CA ASP A 189 23.66 -2.09 -6.54
C ASP A 189 22.99 -1.27 -5.41
N GLY A 190 21.69 -1.05 -5.53
CA GLY A 190 20.88 -0.21 -4.63
C GLY A 190 20.86 1.26 -5.03
N THR A 191 21.51 1.65 -6.12
CA THR A 191 21.43 3.02 -6.68
C THR A 191 20.49 3.09 -7.86
N PHE A 192 20.08 4.31 -8.21
CA PHE A 192 19.08 4.55 -9.23
C PHE A 192 19.51 5.66 -10.20
N LYS A 193 19.18 5.50 -11.47
CA LYS A 193 19.27 6.56 -12.50
C LYS A 193 17.87 7.12 -12.73
N LYS A 194 17.76 8.44 -12.74
CA LYS A 194 16.49 9.08 -13.07
C LYS A 194 16.17 8.88 -14.55
N GLY A 195 14.98 8.36 -14.83
CA GLY A 195 14.37 8.20 -16.14
C GLY A 195 13.37 9.33 -16.44
N ASP A 196 12.32 8.98 -17.19
CA ASP A 196 11.28 9.90 -17.63
C ASP A 196 10.31 10.29 -16.52
N SER A 197 9.50 11.30 -16.80
CA SER A 197 8.44 11.76 -15.92
C SER A 197 7.11 11.91 -16.65
N TYR A 198 6.02 11.53 -15.98
CA TYR A 198 4.68 11.45 -16.52
C TYR A 198 3.71 12.30 -15.72
N SER A 199 2.68 12.84 -16.38
CA SER A 199 1.59 13.50 -15.70
C SER A 199 0.59 12.45 -15.20
N THR A 200 0.27 12.49 -13.90
CA THR A 200 -0.76 11.63 -13.30
C THR A 200 -2.15 12.23 -13.34
N GLY A 201 -2.27 13.50 -13.78
CA GLY A 201 -3.53 14.25 -13.84
C GLY A 201 -4.13 14.61 -12.48
N SER A 202 -3.63 14.02 -11.40
CA SER A 202 -3.95 14.35 -10.02
C SER A 202 -3.00 13.64 -9.04
N ARG A 203 -3.06 14.03 -7.75
CA ARG A 203 -2.19 13.42 -6.73
C ARG A 203 -2.51 11.94 -6.57
N SER A 204 -1.46 11.13 -6.47
CA SER A 204 -1.57 9.69 -6.27
C SER A 204 -0.79 9.28 -5.03
N PHE A 205 -1.49 8.69 -4.05
CA PHE A 205 -0.92 8.23 -2.79
C PHE A 205 -0.78 6.71 -2.72
N SER A 206 -1.32 6.02 -3.71
CA SER A 206 -1.26 4.57 -3.83
C SER A 206 -1.11 4.19 -5.30
N GLY A 207 -0.30 3.17 -5.55
CA GLY A 207 -0.11 2.61 -6.87
C GLY A 207 0.46 1.20 -6.77
N ILE A 208 0.30 0.45 -7.83
CA ILE A 208 0.74 -0.93 -7.97
C ILE A 208 1.32 -1.16 -9.35
N THR A 209 2.17 -2.17 -9.49
CA THR A 209 2.64 -2.69 -10.77
C THR A 209 1.97 -4.02 -11.09
N GLY A 210 1.78 -4.31 -12.37
CA GLY A 210 1.28 -5.59 -12.88
C GLY A 210 1.39 -5.62 -14.39
N ASP A 211 1.34 -6.78 -14.99
CA ASP A 211 1.14 -6.95 -16.42
C ASP A 211 -0.38 -7.08 -16.65
N PHE A 212 -1.04 -5.96 -17.02
CA PHE A 212 -2.50 -5.91 -17.14
C PHE A 212 -3.00 -6.19 -18.55
N ASP A 213 -2.11 -6.21 -19.56
CA ASP A 213 -2.44 -6.46 -20.96
C ASP A 213 -1.80 -7.74 -21.55
N ARG A 214 -1.01 -8.48 -20.72
CA ARG A 214 -0.31 -9.71 -21.08
C ARG A 214 0.77 -9.52 -22.15
N ASP A 215 1.36 -8.36 -22.23
CA ASP A 215 2.47 -8.12 -23.15
C ASP A 215 3.84 -8.51 -22.55
N GLY A 216 3.88 -8.86 -21.27
CA GLY A 216 5.05 -9.28 -20.52
C GLY A 216 5.82 -8.12 -19.89
N ASN A 217 5.38 -6.88 -20.08
CA ASN A 217 5.99 -5.68 -19.49
C ASN A 217 5.26 -5.29 -18.20
N ALA A 218 5.94 -4.57 -17.34
CA ALA A 218 5.35 -4.08 -16.11
C ALA A 218 4.59 -2.75 -16.33
N ASP A 219 3.29 -2.76 -16.11
CA ASP A 219 2.42 -1.60 -16.12
C ASP A 219 2.32 -0.97 -14.72
N ILE A 220 1.78 0.24 -14.65
CA ILE A 220 1.51 0.94 -13.38
C ILE A 220 0.07 1.40 -13.33
N ALA A 221 -0.65 0.99 -12.28
CA ALA A 221 -1.96 1.54 -11.94
C ALA A 221 -1.85 2.45 -10.71
N LEU A 222 -2.34 3.70 -10.83
CA LEU A 222 -2.31 4.72 -9.78
C LEU A 222 -3.72 5.11 -9.32
N ALA A 223 -3.94 5.15 -8.02
CA ALA A 223 -5.11 5.77 -7.43
C ALA A 223 -4.93 7.29 -7.44
N ALA A 224 -5.45 7.96 -8.47
CA ALA A 224 -5.28 9.39 -8.71
C ALA A 224 -6.53 10.16 -8.29
N SER A 225 -6.42 11.01 -7.25
CA SER A 225 -7.55 11.68 -6.63
C SER A 225 -7.40 13.19 -6.58
N SER A 226 -8.37 13.91 -7.14
CA SER A 226 -8.53 15.36 -7.00
C SER A 226 -10.01 15.74 -6.92
N SER A 227 -10.31 17.02 -6.64
CA SER A 227 -11.68 17.50 -6.60
C SER A 227 -12.41 17.44 -7.95
N ASN A 228 -11.65 17.47 -9.06
CA ASN A 228 -12.23 17.63 -10.40
C ASN A 228 -11.88 16.48 -11.38
N SER A 229 -10.94 15.60 -11.02
CA SER A 229 -10.47 14.53 -11.91
C SER A 229 -9.94 13.36 -11.07
N SER A 230 -10.87 12.52 -10.63
CA SER A 230 -10.51 11.31 -9.90
C SER A 230 -10.71 10.09 -10.78
N ALA A 231 -9.70 9.23 -10.82
CA ALA A 231 -9.72 8.00 -11.60
C ALA A 231 -8.59 7.06 -11.13
N ILE A 232 -8.64 5.81 -11.50
CA ILE A 232 -7.43 5.01 -11.62
C ILE A 232 -6.76 5.39 -12.94
N ARG A 233 -5.45 5.66 -12.90
CA ARG A 233 -4.61 5.93 -14.07
C ARG A 233 -3.76 4.72 -14.37
N LEU A 234 -4.02 4.09 -15.49
CA LEU A 234 -3.23 2.96 -15.99
C LEU A 234 -2.20 3.48 -16.98
N PHE A 235 -0.93 3.19 -16.72
CA PHE A 235 0.22 3.46 -17.57
C PHE A 235 0.73 2.13 -18.08
N GLU A 236 0.59 1.88 -19.37
CA GLU A 236 1.09 0.67 -20.03
C GLU A 236 2.59 0.80 -20.26
N GLY A 237 3.36 -0.20 -19.83
CA GLY A 237 4.81 -0.24 -19.94
C GLY A 237 5.27 -0.65 -21.34
N ASN A 238 6.29 0.01 -21.86
CA ASN A 238 6.89 -0.37 -23.15
C ASN A 238 8.04 -1.38 -23.02
N GLY A 239 8.39 -1.80 -21.78
CA GLY A 239 9.48 -2.73 -21.49
C GLY A 239 10.88 -2.13 -21.61
N ASP A 240 11.01 -0.82 -21.80
CA ASP A 240 12.28 -0.08 -21.91
C ASP A 240 12.44 0.99 -20.83
N GLY A 241 11.59 0.96 -19.79
CA GLY A 241 11.52 1.96 -18.73
C GLY A 241 10.66 3.17 -19.07
N THR A 242 10.02 3.16 -20.25
CA THR A 242 9.05 4.20 -20.67
C THR A 242 7.62 3.65 -20.62
N PHE A 243 6.66 4.57 -20.60
CA PHE A 243 5.23 4.24 -20.50
C PHE A 243 4.41 5.01 -21.53
N SER A 244 3.31 4.42 -21.96
CA SER A 244 2.29 5.08 -22.76
C SER A 244 1.56 6.18 -21.98
N ASN A 245 0.82 7.05 -22.68
CA ASN A 245 -0.06 8.00 -22.02
C ASN A 245 -1.13 7.30 -21.19
N PRO A 246 -1.41 7.76 -19.95
CA PRO A 246 -2.27 7.03 -19.05
C PRO A 246 -3.72 6.96 -19.53
N LEU A 247 -4.29 5.76 -19.48
CA LEU A 247 -5.72 5.55 -19.60
C LEU A 247 -6.40 5.86 -18.26
N ALA A 248 -7.53 6.55 -18.28
CA ALA A 248 -8.33 6.82 -17.09
C ALA A 248 -9.49 5.82 -17.01
N ILE A 249 -9.46 4.95 -16.01
CA ILE A 249 -10.52 3.99 -15.65
C ILE A 249 -11.12 4.33 -14.29
N ALA A 250 -12.24 3.72 -13.91
CA ALA A 250 -12.96 4.01 -12.65
C ALA A 250 -13.17 5.51 -12.41
N LYS A 251 -13.63 6.20 -13.44
CA LYS A 251 -13.79 7.67 -13.43
C LYS A 251 -14.85 8.08 -12.41
N ASN A 252 -14.57 9.19 -11.70
CA ASN A 252 -15.44 9.78 -10.67
C ASN A 252 -15.61 8.95 -9.39
N LEU A 253 -14.94 7.83 -9.29
CA LEU A 253 -14.75 7.11 -8.03
C LEU A 253 -13.44 7.61 -7.43
N VAL A 254 -13.45 8.29 -6.31
CA VAL A 254 -12.26 8.91 -5.70
C VAL A 254 -11.39 7.82 -5.05
N PRO A 255 -10.51 7.11 -5.81
CA PRO A 255 -9.75 5.98 -5.30
C PRO A 255 -8.72 6.46 -4.27
N LEU A 256 -8.55 5.70 -3.17
CA LEU A 256 -7.59 6.00 -2.10
C LEU A 256 -6.48 4.95 -2.04
N ALA A 257 -6.83 3.72 -1.66
CA ALA A 257 -5.92 2.60 -1.64
C ALA A 257 -6.26 1.66 -2.79
N LEU A 258 -5.22 1.10 -3.39
CA LEU A 258 -5.31 0.21 -4.55
C LEU A 258 -4.41 -1.00 -4.30
N ILE A 259 -4.95 -2.20 -4.51
CA ILE A 259 -4.20 -3.45 -4.53
C ILE A 259 -4.53 -4.24 -5.80
N LYS A 260 -3.71 -5.22 -6.13
CA LYS A 260 -3.94 -6.21 -7.18
C LYS A 260 -4.09 -7.59 -6.56
N GLN A 261 -5.00 -8.40 -7.09
CA GLN A 261 -5.18 -9.79 -6.72
C GLN A 261 -5.97 -10.50 -7.81
N ASP A 262 -5.60 -11.71 -8.15
CA ASP A 262 -6.42 -12.56 -9.02
C ASP A 262 -7.65 -13.04 -8.23
N MET A 263 -8.79 -12.39 -8.48
CA MET A 263 -10.03 -12.63 -7.74
C MET A 263 -10.95 -13.64 -8.41
N ASN A 264 -10.68 -14.02 -9.66
CA ASN A 264 -11.49 -14.97 -10.41
C ASN A 264 -10.72 -16.27 -10.77
N SER A 265 -9.43 -16.33 -10.45
CA SER A 265 -8.51 -17.45 -10.71
C SER A 265 -8.25 -17.69 -12.20
N ASP A 266 -8.21 -16.60 -13.01
CA ASP A 266 -7.89 -16.64 -14.43
C ASP A 266 -6.39 -16.36 -14.73
N GLY A 267 -5.62 -16.11 -13.69
CA GLY A 267 -4.18 -15.81 -13.77
C GLY A 267 -3.87 -14.33 -14.04
N LEU A 268 -4.88 -13.46 -14.08
CA LEU A 268 -4.70 -12.03 -14.27
C LEU A 268 -4.80 -11.26 -12.95
N PRO A 269 -4.05 -10.16 -12.79
CA PRO A 269 -4.23 -9.31 -11.64
C PRO A 269 -5.45 -8.40 -11.81
N ASP A 270 -6.50 -8.64 -11.01
CA ASP A 270 -7.64 -7.74 -10.89
C ASP A 270 -7.31 -6.54 -10.02
N LEU A 271 -8.07 -5.46 -10.14
CA LEU A 271 -7.91 -4.24 -9.35
C LEU A 271 -8.96 -4.17 -8.24
N ILE A 272 -8.50 -3.94 -7.02
CA ILE A 272 -9.37 -3.73 -5.86
C ILE A 272 -8.99 -2.39 -5.23
N PHE A 273 -9.97 -1.52 -4.97
CA PHE A 273 -9.68 -0.21 -4.41
C PHE A 273 -10.77 0.30 -3.48
N THR A 274 -10.36 1.13 -2.51
CA THR A 274 -11.27 1.89 -1.67
C THR A 274 -11.58 3.24 -2.29
N SER A 275 -12.74 3.81 -1.99
CA SER A 275 -13.16 5.12 -2.46
C SER A 275 -13.40 6.09 -1.32
N ALA A 276 -12.99 7.35 -1.50
CA ALA A 276 -13.34 8.43 -0.58
C ALA A 276 -14.81 8.87 -0.72
N GLN A 277 -15.48 8.45 -1.78
CA GLN A 277 -16.91 8.72 -1.98
C GLN A 277 -17.73 7.50 -1.54
N GLY A 278 -18.59 7.73 -0.55
CA GLY A 278 -19.43 6.68 0.01
C GLY A 278 -18.66 5.72 0.92
N ASP A 279 -19.24 4.56 1.13
CA ASP A 279 -18.77 3.52 2.05
C ASP A 279 -18.42 2.23 1.29
N ASN A 280 -17.99 2.36 0.04
CA ASN A 280 -17.75 1.24 -0.85
C ASN A 280 -16.25 1.03 -1.10
N MET A 281 -15.90 -0.23 -1.29
CA MET A 281 -14.77 -0.67 -2.08
C MET A 281 -15.25 -1.17 -3.44
N TYR A 282 -14.35 -1.28 -4.38
CA TYR A 282 -14.65 -1.69 -5.75
C TYR A 282 -13.68 -2.75 -6.22
N LEU A 283 -14.19 -3.67 -7.03
CA LEU A 283 -13.44 -4.69 -7.76
C LEU A 283 -13.64 -4.45 -9.26
N MET A 284 -12.56 -4.52 -10.03
CA MET A 284 -12.56 -4.51 -11.48
C MET A 284 -11.80 -5.72 -11.98
N ILE A 285 -12.46 -6.59 -12.73
CA ILE A 285 -11.90 -7.80 -13.31
C ILE A 285 -11.10 -7.44 -14.56
N ALA A 286 -9.86 -7.90 -14.63
CA ALA A 286 -8.99 -7.70 -15.78
C ALA A 286 -9.41 -8.60 -16.94
N ARG A 287 -9.27 -8.11 -18.19
CA ARG A 287 -9.55 -8.86 -19.41
C ARG A 287 -8.28 -9.36 -20.12
N GLY A 288 -7.10 -8.91 -19.65
CA GLY A 288 -5.82 -9.27 -20.22
C GLY A 288 -5.48 -8.58 -21.55
N ASP A 289 -6.13 -7.47 -21.83
CA ASP A 289 -5.89 -6.61 -23.00
C ASP A 289 -5.74 -5.13 -22.55
N GLY A 290 -5.33 -4.89 -21.29
CA GLY A 290 -5.27 -3.57 -20.69
C GLY A 290 -6.63 -2.97 -20.31
N THR A 291 -7.73 -3.69 -20.57
CA THR A 291 -9.07 -3.25 -20.19
C THR A 291 -9.63 -4.07 -19.03
N PHE A 292 -10.62 -3.49 -18.36
CA PHE A 292 -11.27 -4.07 -17.19
C PHE A 292 -12.79 -4.11 -17.39
N ASP A 293 -13.44 -5.04 -16.69
CA ASP A 293 -14.89 -5.03 -16.57
C ASP A 293 -15.36 -3.81 -15.75
N LYS A 294 -16.67 -3.54 -15.84
CA LYS A 294 -17.26 -2.48 -15.05
C LYS A 294 -17.08 -2.74 -13.55
N GLU A 295 -16.89 -1.68 -12.79
CA GLU A 295 -16.70 -1.71 -11.35
C GLU A 295 -17.83 -2.45 -10.62
N ILE A 296 -17.50 -3.42 -9.79
CA ILE A 296 -18.40 -4.10 -8.86
C ILE A 296 -18.23 -3.44 -7.50
N ALA A 297 -19.30 -2.84 -6.96
CA ALA A 297 -19.26 -2.18 -5.67
C ALA A 297 -19.58 -3.15 -4.54
N PHE A 298 -18.80 -3.11 -3.47
CA PHE A 298 -19.03 -3.83 -2.22
C PHE A 298 -19.09 -2.85 -1.05
N ALA A 299 -19.94 -3.13 -0.08
CA ALA A 299 -19.98 -2.33 1.14
C ALA A 299 -18.67 -2.51 1.93
N GLY A 300 -17.88 -1.47 2.03
CA GLY A 300 -16.60 -1.48 2.76
C GLY A 300 -16.72 -1.11 4.23
N GLY A 301 -17.85 -0.53 4.66
CA GLY A 301 -18.01 0.10 5.97
C GLY A 301 -17.75 1.60 5.96
N GLY A 302 -17.89 2.27 7.09
CA GLY A 302 -17.86 3.75 7.17
C GLY A 302 -16.49 4.36 6.87
N GLY A 303 -16.30 4.91 5.68
CA GLY A 303 -15.07 5.58 5.25
C GLY A 303 -13.88 4.64 5.05
N PRO A 304 -13.95 3.74 4.07
CA PRO A 304 -12.86 2.81 3.77
C PRO A 304 -11.63 3.58 3.26
N ILE A 305 -10.46 3.34 3.85
CA ILE A 305 -9.22 4.09 3.56
C ILE A 305 -8.03 3.22 3.18
N ALA A 306 -8.02 1.97 3.60
CA ALA A 306 -6.97 1.01 3.30
C ALA A 306 -7.59 -0.38 3.15
N LEU A 307 -6.92 -1.23 2.39
CA LEU A 307 -7.35 -2.61 2.19
C LEU A 307 -6.14 -3.52 1.98
N THR A 308 -6.35 -4.78 2.28
CA THR A 308 -5.38 -5.84 2.01
C THR A 308 -6.12 -7.12 1.62
N ALA A 309 -5.46 -7.98 0.86
CA ALA A 309 -5.95 -9.29 0.50
C ALA A 309 -5.13 -10.38 1.22
N GLY A 310 -5.77 -11.50 1.51
CA GLY A 310 -5.13 -12.64 2.18
C GLY A 310 -6.11 -13.76 2.45
N HIS A 311 -5.61 -14.87 2.97
CA HIS A 311 -6.45 -15.99 3.42
C HIS A 311 -6.80 -15.77 4.90
N PHE A 312 -7.99 -15.23 5.16
CA PHE A 312 -8.43 -14.91 6.52
C PHE A 312 -9.32 -16.00 7.14
N ASN A 313 -9.62 -17.04 6.38
CA ASN A 313 -10.29 -18.25 6.85
C ASN A 313 -9.52 -19.50 6.36
N SER A 314 -10.12 -20.70 6.47
CA SER A 314 -9.47 -21.98 6.11
C SER A 314 -9.93 -22.55 4.76
N ASP A 315 -10.45 -21.73 3.83
CA ASP A 315 -11.04 -22.21 2.57
C ASP A 315 -10.15 -22.03 1.33
N ASP A 316 -8.89 -21.63 1.52
CA ASP A 316 -7.89 -21.37 0.46
C ASP A 316 -8.33 -20.30 -0.57
N GLN A 317 -9.43 -19.58 -0.33
CA GLN A 317 -9.83 -18.44 -1.14
C GLN A 317 -9.19 -17.15 -0.62
N VAL A 318 -8.93 -16.22 -1.52
CA VAL A 318 -8.44 -14.91 -1.14
C VAL A 318 -9.60 -14.03 -0.67
N ASP A 319 -9.49 -13.54 0.55
CA ASP A 319 -10.42 -12.63 1.20
C ASP A 319 -9.86 -11.20 1.19
N ILE A 320 -10.69 -10.22 1.53
CA ILE A 320 -10.30 -8.82 1.60
C ILE A 320 -10.64 -8.24 2.97
N ALA A 321 -9.66 -7.61 3.61
CA ALA A 321 -9.87 -6.81 4.81
C ALA A 321 -9.78 -5.32 4.49
N VAL A 322 -10.73 -4.54 4.99
CA VAL A 322 -10.86 -3.10 4.72
C VAL A 322 -10.88 -2.33 6.04
N ALA A 323 -9.98 -1.35 6.17
CA ALA A 323 -9.96 -0.45 7.32
C ALA A 323 -10.91 0.74 7.11
N ASN A 324 -11.82 0.97 8.05
CA ASN A 324 -12.90 1.95 7.98
C ASN A 324 -12.68 3.09 8.98
N SER A 325 -12.28 4.26 8.50
CA SER A 325 -11.85 5.38 9.36
C SER A 325 -13.01 6.09 10.07
N ARG A 326 -14.21 6.11 9.49
CA ARG A 326 -15.38 6.78 10.10
C ARG A 326 -16.11 5.89 11.10
N SER A 327 -16.22 4.59 10.80
CA SER A 327 -16.85 3.64 11.72
C SER A 327 -15.90 3.07 12.77
N SER A 328 -14.57 3.38 12.67
CA SER A 328 -13.54 2.92 13.61
C SER A 328 -13.51 1.39 13.77
N ASN A 329 -13.67 0.68 12.67
CA ASN A 329 -13.62 -0.78 12.58
C ASN A 329 -12.89 -1.23 11.32
N PHE A 330 -12.80 -2.52 11.11
CA PHE A 330 -12.51 -3.11 9.82
C PHE A 330 -13.67 -4.02 9.37
N SER A 331 -13.84 -4.14 8.07
CA SER A 331 -14.74 -5.11 7.43
C SER A 331 -13.92 -6.24 6.84
N LEU A 332 -14.40 -7.47 7.02
CA LEU A 332 -13.84 -8.64 6.35
C LEU A 332 -14.84 -9.09 5.28
N ILE A 333 -14.37 -9.19 4.06
CA ILE A 333 -15.15 -9.64 2.91
C ILE A 333 -14.60 -11.00 2.51
N VAL A 334 -15.36 -12.04 2.82
CA VAL A 334 -14.96 -13.42 2.63
C VAL A 334 -15.46 -13.90 1.26
N ARG A 335 -14.53 -14.42 0.44
CA ARG A 335 -14.86 -15.07 -0.82
C ARG A 335 -15.26 -16.51 -0.57
N LYS A 336 -16.35 -16.95 -1.18
CA LYS A 336 -16.79 -18.36 -1.16
C LYS A 336 -16.23 -19.13 -2.33
N ALA A 337 -16.26 -20.46 -2.23
CA ALA A 337 -15.84 -21.36 -3.30
C ALA A 337 -16.63 -21.20 -4.59
N ASP A 338 -17.87 -20.66 -4.55
CA ASP A 338 -18.69 -20.34 -5.73
C ASP A 338 -18.35 -18.98 -6.36
N GLY A 339 -17.32 -18.28 -5.83
CA GLY A 339 -16.89 -16.97 -6.28
C GLY A 339 -17.73 -15.81 -5.73
N SER A 340 -18.80 -16.06 -4.98
CA SER A 340 -19.58 -15.01 -4.31
C SER A 340 -18.86 -14.48 -3.08
N PHE A 341 -19.24 -13.28 -2.61
CA PHE A 341 -18.66 -12.64 -1.44
C PHE A 341 -19.69 -12.57 -0.30
N HIS A 342 -19.21 -12.76 0.92
CA HIS A 342 -19.93 -12.55 2.17
C HIS A 342 -19.34 -11.39 2.94
N TYR A 343 -20.20 -10.61 3.60
CA TYR A 343 -19.85 -9.46 4.45
C TYR A 343 -19.96 -9.86 5.91
#